data_bfb3cecd1f6cb3847a2f02174d323fb2
#
_entry.id   bfb3cecd1f6cb3847a2f02174d323fb2
#
_cell.length_a   1.000
_cell.length_b   1.000
_cell.length_c   1.000
_cell.angle_alpha   90.00
_cell.angle_beta   90.00
_cell.angle_gamma   90.00
#
_symmetry.space_group_name_H-M   'P 1'
#
loop_
_entity.id
_entity.type
_entity.pdbx_description
1 polymer ?
#
loop_
_entity_poly.entity_id
_entity_poly.type
_entity_poly.pdbx_seq_one_letter_code
_entity_poly.pdbx_strand_id
1 'polypeptide(L)'
;KADILITESYKGVLKEGDLVSIFIYGGYMKLEDHIKYFKDDFRFESLTDNDIKNTVLRENDNGKPFIEVGDDLYFPLIKPAAHMPFPEGSFENLSVAGILYIDKNGKFIQEYYDEGKKSTNVFTVEEVKNKIK
;
A
#
# COMPACT_ATOMS: atom_id res chain seq x y z
N LYS A 1 -2.99 7.34 1.73
CA LYS A 1 -2.15 7.62 2.89
C LYS A 1 -2.56 6.72 4.04
N ALA A 2 -1.61 6.15 4.76
CA ALA A 2 -1.80 5.48 6.04
C ALA A 2 -0.80 6.05 7.06
N ASP A 3 -1.21 6.11 8.33
CA ASP A 3 -0.32 6.41 9.43
C ASP A 3 -0.02 5.10 10.16
N ILE A 4 1.25 4.77 10.31
CA ILE A 4 1.71 3.51 10.90
C ILE A 4 2.59 3.75 12.11
N LEU A 5 2.40 2.93 13.13
CA LEU A 5 3.26 2.86 14.29
C LEU A 5 4.36 1.83 14.04
N ILE A 6 5.60 2.24 14.18
CA ILE A 6 6.74 1.32 14.05
C ILE A 6 6.86 0.49 15.31
N THR A 7 6.65 -0.80 15.21
CA THR A 7 6.79 -1.75 16.31
C THR A 7 8.17 -2.41 16.32
N GLU A 8 8.80 -2.57 15.17
CA GLU A 8 10.17 -3.07 15.02
C GLU A 8 10.81 -2.47 13.76
N SER A 9 12.08 -2.14 13.81
CA SER A 9 12.85 -1.63 12.67
C SER A 9 14.08 -2.49 12.44
N TYR A 10 14.20 -3.05 11.24
CA TYR A 10 15.31 -3.94 10.90
C TYR A 10 16.48 -3.21 10.24
N LYS A 11 16.22 -2.05 9.64
CA LYS A 11 17.23 -1.25 8.98
C LYS A 11 16.75 0.19 8.79
N GLY A 12 17.66 1.15 8.88
CA GLY A 12 17.39 2.54 8.60
C GLY A 12 17.32 3.41 9.84
N VAL A 13 16.62 4.55 9.74
CA VAL A 13 16.60 5.60 10.78
C VAL A 13 15.38 5.52 11.69
N LEU A 14 14.34 4.82 11.29
CA LEU A 14 13.11 4.67 12.08
C LEU A 14 13.35 3.74 13.27
N LYS A 15 12.67 4.04 14.36
CA LYS A 15 12.78 3.31 15.63
C LYS A 15 11.40 2.85 16.09
N GLU A 16 11.39 1.86 16.96
CA GLU A 16 10.19 1.47 17.70
C GLU A 16 9.56 2.66 18.39
N GLY A 17 8.25 2.81 18.25
CA GLY A 17 7.47 3.93 18.77
C GLY A 17 7.33 5.11 17.81
N ASP A 18 8.07 5.17 16.72
CA ASP A 18 7.87 6.22 15.71
C ASP A 18 6.51 6.08 15.04
N LEU A 19 5.81 7.20 14.88
CA LEU A 19 4.59 7.30 14.09
C LEU A 19 4.92 7.97 12.76
N VAL A 20 4.74 7.26 11.66
CA VAL A 20 5.08 7.76 10.34
C VAL A 20 3.91 7.69 9.36
N SER A 21 3.83 8.67 8.47
CA SER A 21 2.88 8.65 7.36
C SER A 21 3.50 7.95 6.17
N ILE A 22 2.79 6.99 5.61
CA ILE A 22 3.20 6.30 4.39
C ILE A 22 2.20 6.55 3.27
N PHE A 23 2.71 6.59 2.05
CA PHE A 23 1.90 6.64 0.84
C PHE A 23 2.01 5.30 0.13
N ILE A 24 0.86 4.69 -0.11
CA ILE A 24 0.72 3.39 -0.74
C ILE A 24 -0.14 3.59 -1.97
N TYR A 25 0.24 2.95 -3.06
CA TYR A 25 -0.57 2.97 -4.28
C TYR A 25 -1.90 2.25 -4.06
N GLY A 26 -2.97 2.85 -4.60
CA GLY A 26 -4.33 2.34 -4.47
C GLY A 26 -5.12 2.97 -3.32
N GLY A 27 -6.31 2.50 -3.12
CA GLY A 27 -7.23 2.98 -2.09
C GLY A 27 -8.62 3.28 -2.61
N TYR A 28 -9.34 4.13 -1.90
CA TYR A 28 -10.67 4.60 -2.27
C TYR A 28 -10.61 6.04 -2.74
N MET A 29 -11.28 6.33 -3.87
CA MET A 29 -11.39 7.67 -4.46
C MET A 29 -12.84 7.90 -4.90
N LYS A 30 -13.37 9.08 -4.69
CA LYS A 30 -14.65 9.46 -5.30
C LYS A 30 -14.50 9.50 -6.80
N LEU A 31 -15.48 8.96 -7.53
CA LEU A 31 -15.44 8.96 -8.99
C LEU A 31 -15.39 10.37 -9.56
N GLU A 32 -16.09 11.35 -8.95
CA GLU A 32 -16.03 12.74 -9.34
C GLU A 32 -14.61 13.33 -9.30
N ASP A 33 -13.77 12.89 -8.35
CA ASP A 33 -12.37 13.31 -8.24
C ASP A 33 -11.50 12.58 -9.26
N HIS A 34 -11.74 11.30 -9.49
CA HIS A 34 -11.05 10.53 -10.52
C HIS A 34 -11.21 11.17 -11.91
N ILE A 35 -12.42 11.51 -12.31
CA ILE A 35 -12.73 12.09 -13.61
C ILE A 35 -12.06 13.47 -13.81
N LYS A 36 -11.84 14.25 -12.75
CA LYS A 36 -11.11 15.53 -12.86
C LYS A 36 -9.68 15.33 -13.38
N TYR A 37 -9.05 14.23 -13.00
CA TYR A 37 -7.66 13.90 -13.38
C TYR A 37 -7.57 13.05 -14.65
N PHE A 38 -8.57 12.18 -14.87
CA PHE A 38 -8.60 11.21 -15.96
C PHE A 38 -9.86 11.41 -16.82
N LYS A 39 -9.92 12.55 -17.50
CA LYS A 39 -11.11 13.00 -18.27
C LYS A 39 -11.52 12.08 -19.41
N ASP A 40 -10.56 11.33 -19.96
CA ASP A 40 -10.77 10.46 -21.11
C ASP A 40 -10.93 8.98 -20.72
N ASP A 41 -11.29 8.71 -19.46
CA ASP A 41 -11.51 7.34 -19.02
C ASP A 41 -12.87 6.82 -19.52
N PHE A 42 -12.83 6.11 -20.64
CA PHE A 42 -14.01 5.58 -21.35
C PHE A 42 -14.90 4.67 -20.49
N ARG A 43 -14.37 4.13 -19.38
CA ARG A 43 -15.14 3.26 -18.46
C ARG A 43 -16.34 3.95 -17.85
N PHE A 44 -16.35 5.27 -17.80
CA PHE A 44 -17.33 6.09 -17.09
C PHE A 44 -18.18 6.98 -18.02
N GLU A 45 -17.99 6.91 -19.34
CA GLU A 45 -18.71 7.76 -20.32
C GLU A 45 -20.24 7.62 -20.29
N SER A 46 -20.73 6.44 -19.87
CA SER A 46 -22.18 6.15 -19.84
C SER A 46 -22.85 6.48 -18.50
N LEU A 47 -22.09 6.96 -17.52
CA LEU A 47 -22.64 7.26 -16.20
C LEU A 47 -23.33 8.61 -16.14
N THR A 48 -24.41 8.69 -15.37
CA THR A 48 -25.09 9.95 -15.08
C THR A 48 -24.33 10.78 -14.05
N ASP A 49 -24.60 12.09 -13.97
CA ASP A 49 -24.02 12.97 -12.94
C ASP A 49 -24.31 12.46 -11.52
N ASN A 50 -25.47 11.83 -11.31
CA ASN A 50 -25.81 11.25 -10.03
C ASN A 50 -24.98 10.01 -9.70
N ASP A 51 -24.71 9.17 -10.69
CA ASP A 51 -23.83 8.00 -10.52
C ASP A 51 -22.40 8.46 -10.20
N ILE A 52 -21.91 9.46 -10.91
CA ILE A 52 -20.57 10.03 -10.70
C ILE A 52 -20.39 10.54 -9.26
N LYS A 53 -21.40 11.28 -8.75
CA LYS A 53 -21.34 11.86 -7.39
C LYS A 53 -21.43 10.82 -6.28
N ASN A 54 -22.12 9.71 -6.52
CA ASN A 54 -22.40 8.70 -5.50
C ASN A 54 -21.52 7.45 -5.60
N THR A 55 -20.64 7.38 -6.60
CA THR A 55 -19.75 6.25 -6.80
C THR A 55 -18.40 6.50 -6.14
N VAL A 56 -17.93 5.50 -5.40
CA VAL A 56 -16.57 5.43 -4.87
C VAL A 56 -15.82 4.33 -5.62
N LEU A 57 -14.76 4.73 -6.29
CA LEU A 57 -13.85 3.79 -6.92
C LEU A 57 -12.98 3.14 -5.85
N ARG A 58 -12.80 1.85 -6.02
CA ARG A 58 -11.78 1.09 -5.32
C ARG A 58 -10.68 0.75 -6.31
N GLU A 59 -9.52 1.32 -6.11
CA GLU A 59 -8.36 1.05 -6.93
C GLU A 59 -7.34 0.26 -6.11
N ASN A 60 -6.99 -0.91 -6.60
CA ASN A 60 -5.95 -1.72 -6.01
C ASN A 60 -5.05 -2.29 -7.10
N ASP A 61 -3.81 -2.51 -6.76
CA ASP A 61 -2.87 -3.16 -7.65
C ASP A 61 -3.08 -4.68 -7.59
N ASN A 62 -3.54 -5.25 -8.72
CA ASN A 62 -3.69 -6.70 -8.92
C ASN A 62 -4.55 -7.43 -7.87
N GLY A 63 -5.62 -6.79 -7.38
CA GLY A 63 -6.57 -7.44 -6.48
C GLY A 63 -6.05 -7.70 -5.07
N LYS A 64 -4.92 -7.11 -4.68
CA LYS A 64 -4.41 -7.22 -3.31
C LYS A 64 -5.38 -6.62 -2.30
N PRO A 65 -5.47 -7.19 -1.10
CA PRO A 65 -6.26 -6.62 -0.04
C PRO A 65 -5.74 -5.22 0.31
N PHE A 66 -6.64 -4.33 0.69
CA PHE A 66 -6.25 -3.05 1.28
C PHE A 66 -5.69 -3.28 2.67
N ILE A 67 -4.77 -2.40 3.04
CA ILE A 67 -4.29 -2.30 4.40
C ILE A 67 -5.40 -1.71 5.24
N GLU A 68 -5.72 -2.38 6.33
CA GLU A 68 -6.76 -1.98 7.26
C GLU A 68 -6.16 -1.58 8.61
N VAL A 69 -6.93 -0.83 9.38
CA VAL A 69 -6.51 -0.45 10.74
C VAL A 69 -6.41 -1.69 11.61
N GLY A 70 -5.25 -1.89 12.20
CA GLY A 70 -4.95 -3.05 13.05
C GLY A 70 -4.16 -4.16 12.35
N ASP A 71 -3.88 -4.01 11.05
CA ASP A 71 -2.99 -4.94 10.37
C ASP A 71 -1.55 -4.85 10.90
N ASP A 72 -0.93 -5.99 11.11
CA ASP A 72 0.51 -6.11 11.35
C ASP A 72 1.20 -6.38 10.02
N LEU A 73 2.09 -5.45 9.63
CA LEU A 73 2.67 -5.44 8.30
C LEU A 73 4.18 -5.17 8.37
N TYR A 74 4.90 -5.76 7.43
CA TYR A 74 6.28 -5.39 7.14
C TYR A 74 6.31 -4.55 5.86
N PHE A 75 7.01 -3.42 5.91
CA PHE A 75 7.18 -2.49 4.79
C PHE A 75 8.64 -2.23 4.48
N PRO A 76 9.06 -2.38 3.22
CA PRO A 76 10.29 -1.77 2.71
C PRO A 76 10.01 -0.30 2.38
N LEU A 77 10.27 0.60 3.34
CA LEU A 77 10.03 2.02 3.20
C LEU A 77 11.23 2.75 2.60
N ILE A 78 10.97 3.72 1.74
CA ILE A 78 11.96 4.65 1.21
C ILE A 78 11.49 6.10 1.41
N LYS A 79 12.42 7.04 1.40
CA LYS A 79 12.09 8.46 1.31
C LYS A 79 11.57 8.75 -0.10
N PRO A 80 10.46 9.49 -0.24
CA PRO A 80 9.98 9.91 -1.54
C PRO A 80 11.04 10.71 -2.28
N ALA A 81 11.05 10.61 -3.61
CA ALA A 81 11.91 11.44 -4.43
C ALA A 81 11.53 12.93 -4.28
N ALA A 82 12.51 13.82 -4.33
CA ALA A 82 12.33 15.24 -4.05
C ALA A 82 11.28 15.97 -4.93
N HIS A 83 10.97 15.42 -6.10
CA HIS A 83 9.95 15.97 -6.99
C HIS A 83 8.52 15.45 -6.70
N MET A 84 8.38 14.51 -5.81
CA MET A 84 7.06 13.94 -5.45
C MET A 84 6.32 14.89 -4.50
N PRO A 85 5.02 15.10 -4.69
CA PRO A 85 4.23 16.06 -3.92
C PRO A 85 3.81 15.51 -2.55
N PHE A 86 4.72 14.81 -1.88
CA PHE A 86 4.44 14.26 -0.55
C PHE A 86 4.94 15.21 0.55
N PRO A 87 4.23 15.30 1.68
CA PRO A 87 4.67 16.09 2.82
C PRO A 87 6.06 15.69 3.31
N GLU A 88 6.82 16.66 3.81
CA GLU A 88 8.11 16.39 4.44
C GLU A 88 7.97 15.38 5.59
N GLY A 89 8.92 14.47 5.73
CA GLY A 89 8.89 13.41 6.73
C GLY A 89 8.04 12.20 6.38
N SER A 90 7.37 12.21 5.22
CA SER A 90 6.64 11.05 4.72
C SER A 90 7.58 9.98 4.16
N PHE A 91 7.04 8.78 4.06
CA PHE A 91 7.68 7.65 3.38
C PHE A 91 6.76 7.09 2.31
N GLU A 92 7.34 6.44 1.33
CA GLU A 92 6.60 5.63 0.37
C GLU A 92 7.03 4.17 0.44
N ASN A 93 6.13 3.29 0.07
CA ASN A 93 6.46 1.88 -0.06
C ASN A 93 7.24 1.66 -1.37
N LEU A 94 8.40 1.02 -1.26
CA LEU A 94 9.27 0.75 -2.41
C LEU A 94 8.57 -0.09 -3.48
N SER A 95 7.72 -1.01 -3.07
CA SER A 95 6.96 -1.88 -3.97
C SER A 95 5.77 -2.48 -3.24
N VAL A 96 4.62 -2.48 -3.88
CA VAL A 96 3.42 -3.16 -3.35
C VAL A 96 3.70 -4.65 -3.14
N ALA A 97 4.52 -5.26 -3.99
CA ALA A 97 4.97 -6.64 -3.82
C ALA A 97 5.84 -6.86 -2.58
N GLY A 98 6.43 -5.80 -2.03
CA GLY A 98 7.25 -5.86 -0.82
C GLY A 98 6.47 -5.77 0.49
N ILE A 99 5.16 -5.52 0.46
CA ILE A 99 4.34 -5.54 1.67
C ILE A 99 4.10 -6.98 2.08
N LEU A 100 4.48 -7.32 3.30
CA LEU A 100 4.25 -8.64 3.87
C LEU A 100 3.31 -8.52 5.07
N TYR A 101 2.30 -9.38 5.10
CA TYR A 101 1.42 -9.51 6.27
C TYR A 101 2.09 -10.39 7.32
N ILE A 102 1.90 -10.06 8.57
CA ILE A 102 2.41 -10.86 9.68
C ILE A 102 1.26 -11.69 10.24
N ASP A 103 1.38 -13.01 10.20
CA ASP A 103 0.36 -13.90 10.73
C ASP A 103 0.46 -14.01 12.28
N LYS A 104 -0.52 -14.66 12.89
CA LYS A 104 -0.58 -14.88 14.34
C LYS A 104 0.60 -15.67 14.92
N ASN A 105 1.40 -16.32 14.08
CA ASN A 105 2.58 -17.06 14.47
C ASN A 105 3.88 -16.27 14.20
N GLY A 106 3.76 -14.99 13.80
CA GLY A 106 4.89 -14.13 13.48
C GLY A 106 5.59 -14.47 12.16
N LYS A 107 4.91 -15.18 11.24
CA LYS A 107 5.44 -15.43 9.90
C LYS A 107 5.04 -14.33 8.97
N PHE A 108 5.93 -13.95 8.06
CA PHE A 108 5.68 -12.99 7.01
C PHE A 108 5.06 -13.66 5.80
N ILE A 109 3.95 -13.15 5.34
CA ILE A 109 3.18 -13.68 4.22
C ILE A 109 3.18 -12.65 3.10
N GLN A 110 3.70 -13.04 1.94
CA GLN A 110 3.61 -12.29 0.70
C GLN A 110 2.52 -12.90 -0.18
N GLU A 111 1.51 -12.10 -0.50
CA GLU A 111 0.52 -12.48 -1.50
C GLU A 111 0.83 -11.79 -2.83
N TYR A 112 0.78 -12.53 -3.91
CA TYR A 112 0.95 -12.00 -5.26
C TYR A 112 0.09 -12.76 -6.25
N TYR A 113 -0.15 -12.14 -7.40
CA TYR A 113 -0.91 -12.74 -8.48
C TYR A 113 0.02 -12.99 -9.66
N ASP A 114 0.00 -14.20 -10.16
CA ASP A 114 0.72 -14.62 -11.35
C ASP A 114 -0.28 -15.21 -12.33
N GLU A 115 -0.37 -14.63 -13.54
CA GLU A 115 -1.35 -15.01 -14.57
C GLU A 115 -2.80 -15.14 -14.05
N GLY A 116 -3.20 -14.25 -13.13
CA GLY A 116 -4.53 -14.24 -12.52
C GLY A 116 -4.75 -15.27 -11.41
N LYS A 117 -3.72 -16.05 -11.04
CA LYS A 117 -3.76 -16.98 -9.91
C LYS A 117 -3.10 -16.36 -8.69
N LYS A 118 -3.79 -16.42 -7.56
CA LYS A 118 -3.22 -16.02 -6.27
C LYS A 118 -2.18 -17.03 -5.83
N SER A 119 -1.01 -16.53 -5.52
CA SER A 119 0.11 -17.29 -4.95
C SER A 119 0.56 -16.67 -3.63
N THR A 120 1.15 -17.50 -2.77
CA THR A 120 1.55 -17.07 -1.44
C THR A 120 2.96 -17.61 -1.13
N ASN A 121 3.85 -16.69 -0.76
CA ASN A 121 5.14 -17.05 -0.15
C ASN A 121 5.08 -16.82 1.36
N VAL A 122 5.72 -17.69 2.11
CA VAL A 122 5.80 -17.59 3.57
C VAL A 122 7.27 -17.53 3.97
N PHE A 123 7.63 -16.53 4.77
CA PHE A 123 8.99 -16.31 5.25
C PHE A 123 9.03 -16.27 6.77
N THR A 124 10.13 -16.72 7.33
CA THR A 124 10.44 -16.47 8.74
C THR A 124 11.03 -15.07 8.92
N VAL A 125 10.98 -14.55 10.14
CA VAL A 125 11.65 -13.29 10.51
C VAL A 125 13.14 -13.33 10.17
N GLU A 126 13.79 -14.48 10.43
CA GLU A 126 15.21 -14.65 10.18
C GLU A 126 15.56 -14.61 8.68
N GLU A 127 14.74 -15.23 7.85
CA GLU A 127 14.92 -15.18 6.40
C GLU A 127 14.80 -13.75 5.86
N VAL A 128 13.83 -12.97 6.35
CA VAL A 128 13.67 -11.57 5.98
C VAL A 128 14.87 -10.75 6.47
N LYS A 129 15.25 -10.86 7.73
CA LYS A 129 16.42 -10.16 8.30
C LYS A 129 17.72 -10.46 7.54
N ASN A 130 17.90 -11.66 7.06
CA ASN A 130 19.09 -12.05 6.30
C ASN A 130 19.10 -11.45 4.87
N LYS A 131 17.94 -11.19 4.28
CA LYS A 131 17.85 -10.58 2.95
C LYS A 131 18.09 -9.06 2.95
N ILE A 132 17.95 -8.39 4.08
CA ILE A 132 18.10 -6.92 4.18
C ILE A 132 19.48 -6.48 4.72
N LYS A 133 20.33 -7.42 5.03
CA LYS A 133 21.76 -7.15 5.32
C LYS A 133 22.49 -6.77 4.04
#